data_0bd41aa071e5d8079445b725dff19b8b
#
_entry.id   0bd41aa071e5d8079445b725dff19b8b
#
_cell.length_a   1.000
_cell.length_b   1.000
_cell.length_c   1.000
_cell.angle_alpha   90.00
_cell.angle_beta   90.00
_cell.angle_gamma   90.00
#
_symmetry.space_group_name_H-M   'P 1'
#
loop_
_entity.id
_entity.type
_entity.pdbx_description
1 polymer ?
#
loop_
_entity_poly.entity_id
_entity_poly.type
_entity_poly.pdbx_seq_one_letter_code
_entity_poly.pdbx_strand_id
1 'polypeptide(L)'
;MTSSADRPRIPSRFVTEILLPGGHGTVASVDPRFTRFALSTGPSPIDRWGVFAAEAIPRQRVVMEYTGEWITFEQAEYRALRQRNYLFEWDAEWVIDGIVGGSGAQFVNHSCDPNLRFRVWRRRVLLVSRRAIAAGEELTADYDLSRESGPEVCRCGAVECRGLMNP
;
A
#
# COMPACT_ATOMS: atom_id res chain seq x y z
N MET A 1 -3.07 26.58 13.08
CA MET A 1 -4.02 25.88 13.96
C MET A 1 -5.11 25.29 13.07
N THR A 2 -4.94 24.07 12.57
CA THR A 2 -5.93 23.38 11.73
C THR A 2 -6.83 22.55 12.63
N SER A 3 -8.11 22.82 12.58
CA SER A 3 -9.17 22.24 13.40
C SER A 3 -9.19 20.71 13.31
N SER A 4 -9.28 20.05 14.46
CA SER A 4 -9.42 18.61 14.67
C SER A 4 -10.70 17.97 14.09
N ALA A 5 -11.56 18.74 13.41
CA ALA A 5 -12.92 18.34 13.05
C ALA A 5 -13.07 17.68 11.66
N ASP A 6 -12.03 17.63 10.85
CA ASP A 6 -12.15 17.27 9.43
C ASP A 6 -11.47 15.92 9.07
N ARG A 7 -11.42 15.00 10.02
CA ARG A 7 -10.89 13.67 9.80
C ARG A 7 -11.98 12.74 9.28
N PRO A 8 -11.78 12.07 8.14
CA PRO A 8 -12.74 11.07 7.70
C PRO A 8 -12.80 9.94 8.76
N ARG A 9 -13.96 9.77 9.37
CA ARG A 9 -14.23 8.59 10.21
C ARG A 9 -14.31 7.37 9.31
N ILE A 10 -13.32 6.51 9.38
CA ILE A 10 -13.35 5.19 8.73
C ILE A 10 -14.35 4.33 9.53
N PRO A 11 -15.38 3.77 8.88
CA PRO A 11 -16.31 2.87 9.58
C PRO A 11 -15.57 1.67 10.16
N SER A 12 -15.76 1.39 11.42
CA SER A 12 -15.12 0.32 12.20
C SER A 12 -15.38 -1.12 11.72
N ARG A 13 -16.08 -1.31 10.61
CA ARG A 13 -16.48 -2.62 10.09
C ARG A 13 -15.43 -3.35 9.24
N PHE A 14 -14.30 -2.71 8.91
CA PHE A 14 -13.19 -3.34 8.18
C PHE A 14 -11.99 -3.66 9.06
N VAL A 15 -12.17 -3.54 10.34
CA VAL A 15 -11.23 -4.02 11.32
C VAL A 15 -11.48 -5.49 11.40
N THR A 16 -10.90 -6.30 10.63
CA THR A 16 -10.90 -7.61 11.17
C THR A 16 -10.36 -8.63 10.33
N GLU A 17 -9.71 -9.46 10.49
CA GLU A 17 -9.33 -10.71 9.84
C GLU A 17 -8.09 -10.66 8.96
N ILE A 18 -7.50 -9.49 8.73
CA ILE A 18 -6.28 -9.42 7.89
C ILE A 18 -5.02 -9.82 8.68
N LEU A 19 -5.07 -9.96 10.01
CA LEU A 19 -3.86 -9.89 10.78
C LEU A 19 -3.80 -10.74 12.02
N LEU A 20 -3.65 -12.00 11.83
CA LEU A 20 -2.94 -12.79 12.83
C LEU A 20 -1.78 -13.51 12.15
N PRO A 21 -0.53 -13.28 12.57
CA PRO A 21 0.57 -14.15 12.20
C PRO A 21 0.26 -15.55 12.71
N GLY A 22 0.02 -16.49 11.82
CA GLY A 22 -0.31 -17.88 12.15
C GLY A 22 -1.79 -18.24 12.16
N GLY A 23 -2.70 -17.31 11.89
CA GLY A 23 -4.14 -17.59 11.77
C GLY A 23 -4.49 -18.20 10.42
N HIS A 24 -5.16 -19.32 10.43
CA HIS A 24 -5.74 -19.94 9.26
C HIS A 24 -6.80 -19.01 8.65
N GLY A 25 -6.62 -18.58 7.39
CA GLY A 25 -7.74 -18.18 6.54
C GLY A 25 -7.94 -16.72 6.25
N THR A 26 -6.99 -15.82 6.44
CA THR A 26 -7.19 -14.43 5.99
C THR A 26 -6.74 -14.26 4.55
N VAL A 27 -7.69 -14.13 3.67
CA VAL A 27 -7.46 -13.84 2.25
C VAL A 27 -7.27 -12.32 2.13
N ALA A 28 -6.11 -11.89 1.61
CA ALA A 28 -5.93 -10.52 1.21
C ALA A 28 -7.05 -10.11 0.25
N SER A 29 -7.63 -8.95 0.42
CA SER A 29 -8.72 -8.48 -0.43
C SER A 29 -8.58 -6.99 -0.76
N VAL A 30 -9.13 -6.60 -1.90
CA VAL A 30 -9.23 -5.20 -2.32
C VAL A 30 -10.67 -4.74 -2.13
N ASP A 31 -10.84 -3.57 -1.52
CA ASP A 31 -12.16 -2.95 -1.37
C ASP A 31 -12.52 -2.18 -2.66
N PRO A 32 -13.54 -2.61 -3.41
CA PRO A 32 -13.89 -2.00 -4.68
C PRO A 32 -14.35 -0.55 -4.58
N ARG A 33 -14.73 -0.08 -3.40
CA ARG A 33 -15.10 1.33 -3.17
C ARG A 33 -13.92 2.30 -3.38
N PHE A 34 -12.69 1.81 -3.22
CA PHE A 34 -11.45 2.58 -3.34
C PHE A 34 -10.68 2.30 -4.62
N THR A 35 -11.26 1.56 -5.56
CA THR A 35 -10.64 1.25 -6.86
C THR A 35 -11.39 1.90 -8.02
N ARG A 36 -10.69 2.04 -9.15
CA ARG A 36 -11.25 2.57 -10.40
C ARG A 36 -11.26 1.53 -11.52
N PHE A 37 -10.65 0.38 -11.26
CA PHE A 37 -10.52 -0.74 -12.16
C PHE A 37 -10.78 -2.03 -11.39
N ALA A 38 -11.13 -3.08 -12.09
CA ALA A 38 -11.24 -4.42 -11.50
C ALA A 38 -9.84 -4.91 -11.08
N LEU A 39 -9.69 -5.23 -9.81
CA LEU A 39 -8.45 -5.72 -9.21
C LEU A 39 -8.72 -7.04 -8.48
N SER A 40 -7.69 -7.85 -8.39
CA SER A 40 -7.70 -9.10 -7.61
C SER A 40 -6.47 -9.16 -6.70
N THR A 41 -6.51 -10.03 -5.71
CA THR A 41 -5.36 -10.36 -4.87
C THR A 41 -4.97 -11.81 -5.08
N GLY A 42 -3.68 -12.10 -4.94
CA GLY A 42 -3.17 -13.46 -5.08
C GLY A 42 -1.75 -13.59 -4.52
N PRO A 43 -1.19 -14.82 -4.49
CA PRO A 43 0.21 -15.03 -4.15
C PRO A 43 1.12 -14.26 -5.09
N SER A 44 2.13 -13.57 -4.52
CA SER A 44 3.10 -12.79 -5.26
C SER A 44 4.50 -13.43 -5.21
N PRO A 45 5.24 -13.44 -6.33
CA PRO A 45 6.65 -13.84 -6.33
C PRO A 45 7.55 -12.82 -5.63
N ILE A 46 7.08 -11.59 -5.38
CA ILE A 46 7.85 -10.52 -4.72
C ILE A 46 7.78 -10.71 -3.20
N ASP A 47 6.59 -10.65 -2.63
CA ASP A 47 6.35 -10.96 -1.22
C ASP A 47 4.90 -11.42 -1.02
N ARG A 48 4.70 -12.62 -0.51
CA ARG A 48 3.46 -13.25 -0.02
C ARG A 48 2.21 -12.99 -0.86
N TRP A 49 1.63 -11.79 -0.76
CA TRP A 49 0.41 -11.35 -1.44
C TRP A 49 0.71 -10.15 -2.33
N GLY A 50 0.09 -10.12 -3.48
CA GLY A 50 0.12 -8.99 -4.40
C GLY A 50 -1.28 -8.59 -4.84
N VAL A 51 -1.38 -7.40 -5.41
CA VAL A 51 -2.57 -6.90 -6.10
C VAL A 51 -2.33 -7.00 -7.61
N PHE A 52 -3.30 -7.54 -8.33
CA PHE A 52 -3.20 -7.78 -9.76
C PHE A 52 -4.32 -7.03 -10.51
N ALA A 53 -3.99 -6.52 -11.69
CA ALA A 53 -4.98 -5.96 -12.59
C ALA A 53 -5.87 -7.09 -13.14
N ALA A 54 -7.19 -7.04 -12.90
CA ALA A 54 -8.12 -8.00 -13.50
C ALA A 54 -8.60 -7.55 -14.88
N GLU A 55 -8.29 -6.32 -15.28
CA GLU A 55 -8.53 -5.74 -16.60
C GLU A 55 -7.37 -4.84 -17.01
N ALA A 56 -7.29 -4.46 -18.29
CA ALA A 56 -6.26 -3.54 -18.76
C ALA A 56 -6.44 -2.13 -18.18
N ILE A 57 -5.34 -1.55 -17.66
CA ILE A 57 -5.34 -0.21 -17.06
C ILE A 57 -4.53 0.73 -17.96
N PRO A 58 -5.12 1.81 -18.49
CA PRO A 58 -4.38 2.79 -19.29
C PRO A 58 -3.36 3.57 -18.43
N ARG A 59 -2.36 4.15 -19.11
CA ARG A 59 -1.39 5.05 -18.48
C ARG A 59 -2.06 6.28 -17.87
N GLN A 60 -1.49 6.79 -16.76
CA GLN A 60 -1.90 8.03 -16.06
C GLN A 60 -3.35 7.98 -15.52
N ARG A 61 -3.80 6.82 -15.11
CA ARG A 61 -5.10 6.67 -14.45
C ARG A 61 -4.93 6.46 -12.95
N VAL A 62 -5.81 7.05 -12.17
CA VAL A 62 -5.97 6.67 -10.77
C VAL A 62 -6.47 5.24 -10.74
N VAL A 63 -5.74 4.35 -10.09
CA VAL A 63 -6.06 2.93 -10.00
C VAL A 63 -6.79 2.63 -8.71
N MET A 64 -6.22 3.03 -7.60
CA MET A 64 -6.80 2.83 -6.28
C MET A 64 -6.32 3.90 -5.30
N GLU A 65 -6.96 3.95 -4.13
CA GLU A 65 -6.56 4.82 -3.02
C GLU A 65 -5.98 3.98 -1.89
N TYR A 66 -4.87 4.42 -1.31
CA TYR A 66 -4.35 3.87 -0.07
C TYR A 66 -5.14 4.44 1.10
N THR A 67 -5.83 3.58 1.85
CA THR A 67 -6.58 3.98 3.04
C THR A 67 -6.09 3.23 4.25
N GLY A 68 -6.42 3.72 5.43
CA GLY A 68 -6.05 3.12 6.70
C GLY A 68 -6.41 4.02 7.87
N GLU A 69 -6.05 3.55 9.06
CA GLU A 69 -6.17 4.34 10.28
C GLU A 69 -5.07 5.42 10.31
N TRP A 70 -5.45 6.66 10.64
CA TRP A 70 -4.50 7.73 10.88
C TRP A 70 -3.95 7.64 12.29
N ILE A 71 -2.67 7.44 12.42
CA ILE A 71 -1.96 7.30 13.68
C ILE A 71 -0.80 8.29 13.77
N THR A 72 -0.33 8.58 14.97
CA THR A 72 0.88 9.38 15.16
C THR A 72 2.12 8.57 14.82
N PHE A 73 3.23 9.27 14.56
CA PHE A 73 4.50 8.62 14.30
C PHE A 73 4.94 7.73 15.48
N GLU A 74 4.76 8.17 16.72
CA GLU A 74 5.02 7.38 17.92
C GLU A 74 4.20 6.08 17.98
N GLN A 75 2.92 6.15 17.62
CA GLN A 75 2.07 4.95 17.53
C GLN A 75 2.52 4.01 16.41
N ALA A 76 2.99 4.56 15.29
CA ALA A 76 3.51 3.77 14.18
C ALA A 76 4.78 3.02 14.58
N GLU A 77 5.74 3.67 15.25
CA GLU A 77 6.95 3.01 15.78
C GLU A 77 6.60 1.87 16.73
N TYR A 78 5.66 2.09 17.65
CA TYR A 78 5.23 1.05 18.58
C TYR A 78 4.60 -0.15 17.84
N ARG A 79 3.81 0.09 16.80
CA ARG A 79 3.21 -0.97 15.98
C ARG A 79 4.25 -1.70 15.15
N ALA A 80 5.22 -0.99 14.58
CA ALA A 80 6.29 -1.54 13.77
C ALA A 80 7.12 -2.60 14.50
N LEU A 81 7.30 -2.46 15.80
CA LEU A 81 8.01 -3.43 16.65
C LEU A 81 7.25 -4.74 16.88
N ARG A 82 5.96 -4.79 16.63
CA ARG A 82 5.06 -5.89 17.03
C ARG A 82 4.38 -6.61 15.88
N GLN A 83 4.31 -5.97 14.73
CA GLN A 83 3.60 -6.51 13.56
C GLN A 83 4.22 -6.03 12.26
N ARG A 84 3.75 -6.59 11.14
CA ARG A 84 4.16 -6.14 9.82
C ARG A 84 3.74 -4.70 9.57
N ASN A 85 4.63 -3.98 8.90
CA ASN A 85 4.42 -2.59 8.56
C ASN A 85 3.65 -2.49 7.24
N TYR A 86 2.45 -1.94 7.31
CA TYR A 86 1.66 -1.47 6.19
C TYR A 86 1.43 0.03 6.39
N LEU A 87 2.53 0.74 6.62
CA LEU A 87 2.55 2.15 7.01
C LEU A 87 2.86 3.02 5.80
N PHE A 88 2.10 4.07 5.63
CA PHE A 88 2.38 5.14 4.68
C PHE A 88 2.62 6.42 5.46
N GLU A 89 3.85 6.92 5.43
CA GLU A 89 4.23 8.18 6.07
C GLU A 89 3.60 9.33 5.32
N TRP A 90 2.72 10.08 5.99
CA TRP A 90 2.05 11.23 5.42
C TRP A 90 2.89 12.51 5.55
N ASP A 91 3.37 12.76 6.75
CA ASP A 91 4.25 13.86 7.13
C ASP A 91 5.02 13.49 8.41
N ALA A 92 5.73 14.45 9.00
CA ALA A 92 6.52 14.22 10.20
C ALA A 92 5.69 13.88 11.46
N GLU A 93 4.37 14.02 11.41
CA GLU A 93 3.47 13.82 12.57
C GLU A 93 2.53 12.62 12.36
N TRP A 94 2.12 12.37 11.11
CA TRP A 94 1.05 11.44 10.79
C TRP A 94 1.46 10.32 9.85
N VAL A 95 0.95 9.14 10.13
CA VAL A 95 1.11 7.91 9.34
C VAL A 95 -0.26 7.29 9.09
N ILE A 96 -0.45 6.69 7.93
CA ILE A 96 -1.63 5.88 7.61
C ILE A 96 -1.25 4.41 7.78
N ASP A 97 -1.89 3.72 8.71
CA ASP A 97 -1.74 2.28 8.92
C ASP A 97 -2.80 1.51 8.12
N GLY A 98 -2.38 0.87 7.04
CA GLY A 98 -3.24 0.07 6.17
C GLY A 98 -3.77 -1.22 6.80
N ILE A 99 -3.30 -1.57 7.99
CA ILE A 99 -3.80 -2.73 8.75
C ILE A 99 -5.26 -2.54 9.14
N VAL A 100 -5.62 -1.33 9.56
CA VAL A 100 -6.96 -1.01 10.04
C VAL A 100 -7.68 -0.13 9.00
N GLY A 101 -8.73 -0.66 8.38
CA GLY A 101 -9.48 0.07 7.35
C GLY A 101 -8.73 0.27 6.04
N GLY A 102 -7.75 -0.56 5.76
CA GLY A 102 -7.01 -0.56 4.50
C GLY A 102 -7.89 -0.97 3.31
N SER A 103 -7.66 -0.32 2.18
CA SER A 103 -8.37 -0.56 0.92
C SER A 103 -7.89 -1.80 0.15
N GLY A 104 -6.84 -2.48 0.60
CA GLY A 104 -6.11 -3.48 -0.16
C GLY A 104 -4.84 -2.92 -0.82
N ALA A 105 -4.66 -1.60 -0.86
CA ALA A 105 -3.46 -0.97 -1.42
C ALA A 105 -2.19 -1.30 -0.61
N GLN A 106 -2.32 -1.67 0.64
CA GLN A 106 -1.23 -2.15 1.49
C GLN A 106 -0.59 -3.47 1.00
N PHE A 107 -1.25 -4.18 0.07
CA PHE A 107 -0.73 -5.38 -0.57
C PHE A 107 -0.05 -5.10 -1.93
N VAL A 108 0.01 -3.85 -2.36
CA VAL A 108 0.80 -3.45 -3.54
C VAL A 108 2.26 -3.54 -3.16
N ASN A 109 3.01 -4.45 -3.80
CA ASN A 109 4.40 -4.71 -3.50
C ASN A 109 5.34 -3.63 -4.06
N HIS A 110 6.55 -3.59 -3.48
CA HIS A 110 7.61 -2.73 -4.00
C HIS A 110 8.19 -3.27 -5.31
N SER A 111 8.52 -2.36 -6.22
CA SER A 111 9.40 -2.62 -7.35
C SER A 111 10.31 -1.42 -7.62
N CYS A 112 11.55 -1.71 -8.05
CA CYS A 112 12.50 -0.69 -8.54
C CYS A 112 12.13 -0.20 -9.95
N ASP A 113 11.31 -0.96 -10.70
CA ASP A 113 10.67 -0.54 -11.95
C ASP A 113 9.14 -0.68 -11.82
N PRO A 114 8.50 0.21 -11.07
CA PRO A 114 7.10 0.08 -10.69
C PRO A 114 6.16 0.52 -11.82
N ASN A 115 4.98 -0.10 -11.90
CA ASN A 115 3.93 0.32 -12.81
C ASN A 115 2.96 1.35 -12.20
N LEU A 116 3.03 1.57 -10.88
CA LEU A 116 2.30 2.62 -10.18
C LEU A 116 3.26 3.65 -9.55
N ARG A 117 2.70 4.80 -9.20
CA ARG A 117 3.33 5.80 -8.34
C ARG A 117 2.32 6.31 -7.33
N PHE A 118 2.79 6.69 -6.17
CA PHE A 118 1.99 7.43 -5.19
C PHE A 118 1.78 8.88 -5.64
N ARG A 119 0.60 9.41 -5.37
CA ARG A 119 0.22 10.80 -5.57
C ARG A 119 -0.67 11.26 -4.43
N VAL A 120 -0.19 12.22 -3.67
CA VAL A 120 -1.00 12.89 -2.66
C VAL A 120 -1.87 13.97 -3.30
N TRP A 121 -3.18 13.93 -3.00
CA TRP A 121 -4.14 14.92 -3.48
C TRP A 121 -5.30 15.09 -2.49
N ARG A 122 -5.51 16.31 -1.98
CA ARG A 122 -6.59 16.64 -1.04
C ARG A 122 -6.69 15.64 0.12
N ARG A 123 -5.58 15.38 0.83
CA ARG A 123 -5.48 14.45 1.94
C ARG A 123 -5.82 12.98 1.60
N ARG A 124 -5.66 12.61 0.35
CA ARG A 124 -5.80 11.23 -0.14
C ARG A 124 -4.49 10.76 -0.75
N VAL A 125 -4.14 9.52 -0.52
CA VAL A 125 -3.01 8.86 -1.16
C VAL A 125 -3.54 8.01 -2.31
N LEU A 126 -3.23 8.40 -3.52
CA LEU A 126 -3.68 7.75 -4.74
C LEU A 126 -2.53 6.98 -5.39
N LEU A 127 -2.80 5.78 -5.87
CA LEU A 127 -1.89 5.04 -6.72
C LEU A 127 -2.30 5.28 -8.18
N VAL A 128 -1.35 5.78 -8.98
CA VAL A 128 -1.58 6.21 -10.37
C VAL A 128 -0.68 5.43 -11.29
N SER A 129 -1.23 4.88 -12.38
CA SER A 129 -0.47 4.13 -13.37
C SER A 129 0.58 4.99 -14.06
N ARG A 130 1.84 4.51 -14.10
CA ARG A 130 2.97 5.15 -14.79
C ARG A 130 3.01 4.81 -16.29
N ARG A 131 2.55 3.61 -16.61
CA ARG A 131 2.42 3.07 -17.97
C ARG A 131 1.09 2.34 -18.14
N ALA A 132 0.81 1.85 -19.30
CA ALA A 132 -0.26 0.87 -19.50
C ALA A 132 0.09 -0.42 -18.74
N ILE A 133 -0.91 -1.05 -18.12
CA ILE A 133 -0.80 -2.27 -17.32
C ILE A 133 -1.74 -3.29 -17.96
N ALA A 134 -1.23 -4.47 -18.25
CA ALA A 134 -2.03 -5.54 -18.83
C ALA A 134 -2.89 -6.23 -17.75
N ALA A 135 -4.00 -6.85 -18.19
CA ALA A 135 -4.73 -7.76 -17.34
C ALA A 135 -3.83 -8.93 -16.91
N GLY A 136 -3.88 -9.30 -15.62
CA GLY A 136 -3.03 -10.31 -15.00
C GLY A 136 -1.69 -9.79 -14.48
N GLU A 137 -1.31 -8.54 -14.77
CA GLU A 137 -0.06 -7.95 -14.30
C GLU A 137 -0.15 -7.56 -12.84
N GLU A 138 0.89 -7.85 -12.05
CA GLU A 138 0.98 -7.41 -10.66
C GLU A 138 1.19 -5.89 -10.58
N LEU A 139 0.45 -5.25 -9.71
CA LEU A 139 0.59 -3.83 -9.41
C LEU A 139 1.72 -3.63 -8.41
N THR A 140 2.66 -2.74 -8.75
CA THR A 140 3.82 -2.44 -7.93
C THR A 140 4.06 -0.94 -7.83
N ALA A 141 4.63 -0.51 -6.70
CA ALA A 141 5.01 0.88 -6.47
C ALA A 141 6.43 0.95 -5.88
N ASP A 142 7.15 2.03 -6.11
CA ASP A 142 8.35 2.31 -5.34
C ASP A 142 7.95 2.81 -3.96
N TYR A 143 8.44 2.16 -2.92
CA TYR A 143 8.11 2.54 -1.54
C TYR A 143 8.83 3.82 -1.10
N ASP A 144 9.91 4.19 -1.83
CA ASP A 144 10.71 5.39 -1.53
C ASP A 144 11.13 5.46 -0.05
N LEU A 145 11.58 4.31 0.47
CA LEU A 145 11.95 4.19 1.88
C LEU A 145 13.14 5.07 2.19
N SER A 146 13.10 5.75 3.33
CA SER A 146 14.22 6.54 3.84
C SER A 146 15.48 5.68 4.02
N ARG A 147 16.66 6.27 3.76
CA ARG A 147 17.94 5.63 4.08
C ARG A 147 18.13 5.39 5.58
N GLU A 148 17.45 6.16 6.41
CA GLU A 148 17.50 6.03 7.87
C GLU A 148 16.77 4.78 8.38
N SER A 149 15.87 4.19 7.57
CA SER A 149 15.15 2.97 7.92
C SER A 149 16.04 1.71 7.96
N GLY A 150 17.34 1.86 7.62
CA GLY A 150 18.25 0.73 7.47
C GLY A 150 18.09 0.02 6.12
N PRO A 151 19.01 -0.87 5.76
CA PRO A 151 19.00 -1.53 4.45
C PRO A 151 17.89 -2.58 4.37
N GLU A 152 16.92 -2.36 3.48
CA GLU A 152 15.84 -3.29 3.17
C GLU A 152 16.11 -3.99 1.82
N VAL A 153 16.32 -5.30 1.85
CA VAL A 153 16.63 -6.09 0.65
C VAL A 153 15.44 -6.12 -0.30
N CYS A 154 15.66 -5.71 -1.55
CA CYS A 154 14.67 -5.77 -2.61
C CYS A 154 14.67 -7.13 -3.31
N ARG A 155 13.48 -7.68 -3.57
CA ARG A 155 13.25 -8.94 -4.31
C ARG A 155 12.28 -8.76 -5.48
N CYS A 156 12.17 -7.53 -6.01
CA CYS A 156 11.17 -7.22 -7.02
C CYS A 156 11.38 -7.91 -8.38
N GLY A 157 12.55 -8.47 -8.65
CA GLY A 157 12.84 -9.16 -9.91
C GLY A 157 12.99 -8.26 -11.14
N ALA A 158 12.95 -6.93 -10.99
CA ALA A 158 13.16 -6.01 -12.10
C ALA A 158 14.58 -6.15 -12.65
N VAL A 159 14.75 -5.95 -13.98
CA VAL A 159 16.06 -6.03 -14.65
C VAL A 159 17.05 -5.05 -14.03
N GLU A 160 16.60 -3.84 -13.73
CA GLU A 160 17.39 -2.79 -13.09
C GLU A 160 17.09 -2.67 -11.59
N CYS A 161 16.96 -3.82 -10.92
CA CYS A 161 16.73 -3.83 -9.48
C CYS A 161 17.92 -3.22 -8.74
N ARG A 162 17.66 -2.27 -7.85
CA ARG A 162 18.67 -1.62 -7.00
C ARG A 162 19.30 -2.55 -5.95
N GLY A 163 18.71 -3.74 -5.72
CA GLY A 163 19.08 -4.66 -4.66
C GLY A 163 18.55 -4.26 -3.28
N LEU A 164 18.20 -2.99 -3.10
CA LEU A 164 17.58 -2.43 -1.89
C LEU A 164 16.30 -1.69 -2.25
N MET A 165 15.33 -1.64 -1.30
CA MET A 165 14.12 -0.83 -1.44
C MET A 165 14.38 0.66 -1.15
N ASN A 166 15.42 0.94 -0.37
CA ASN A 166 15.91 2.31 -0.15
C ASN A 166 16.79 2.76 -1.34
N PRO A 167 16.82 4.05 -1.64
CA PRO A 167 17.69 4.62 -2.69
C PRO A 167 19.18 4.64 -2.33
#